data_2c32f6ee9f525af38a724be41834c7f0
#
_entry.id   2c32f6ee9f525af38a724be41834c7f0
#
_cell.length_a   1.000
_cell.length_b   1.000
_cell.length_c   1.000
_cell.angle_alpha   90.00
_cell.angle_beta   90.00
_cell.angle_gamma   90.00
#
_symmetry.space_group_name_H-M   'P 1'
#
loop_
_entity.id
_entity.type
_entity.pdbx_description
1 polymer ?
#
loop_
_entity_poly.entity_id
_entity_poly.type
_entity_poly.pdbx_seq_one_letter_code
_entity_poly.pdbx_strand_id
1 'polypeptide(L)'
;MKNDTPANPLEMLAYFISLQIEDYKVVYVGTGLPMVAAILAHKTHAPNITMVYESGGQDPIEGDMPWSVGDPFTWRKAAVIQEMAYSFGQAANGYVDIAFLGFAQIDMYGNVNTHQIGKDLTNPKIRLTGSGGNNDLSSLTENMVLVGLQTPERFPERVDFITSVGHLEGGNSRKEAGLIGRGPIAVISQWGIYDFEPETKRMRVKSLTPGIPFEIAQQSTGFELLKPDGDIPETSIIPPDVLDVLRTNVDPNGVFTTMPS
;
A
#
# COMPACT_ATOMS: atom_id res chain seq x y z
N MET A 1 -20.44 -14.04 17.69
CA MET A 1 -21.43 -13.07 17.17
C MET A 1 -20.84 -11.92 16.33
N LYS A 2 -19.50 -11.77 16.17
CA LYS A 2 -18.89 -10.79 15.26
C LYS A 2 -18.76 -11.28 13.80
N ASN A 3 -18.94 -12.57 13.55
CA ASN A 3 -18.57 -13.21 12.28
C ASN A 3 -19.67 -13.24 11.21
N ASP A 4 -20.92 -12.90 11.56
CA ASP A 4 -22.06 -12.98 10.62
C ASP A 4 -22.29 -11.66 9.84
N THR A 5 -21.55 -10.61 10.14
CA THR A 5 -21.67 -9.34 9.41
C THR A 5 -20.77 -9.35 8.17
N PRO A 6 -21.27 -8.83 7.03
CA PRO A 6 -20.44 -8.66 5.83
C PRO A 6 -19.14 -7.89 6.14
N ALA A 7 -18.10 -8.13 5.36
CA ALA A 7 -16.86 -7.37 5.48
C ALA A 7 -17.10 -5.88 5.20
N ASN A 8 -16.51 -5.02 6.01
CA ASN A 8 -16.54 -3.59 5.78
C ASN A 8 -15.46 -3.17 4.75
N PRO A 9 -15.51 -1.93 4.23
CA PRO A 9 -14.56 -1.49 3.20
C PRO A 9 -13.07 -1.55 3.62
N LEU A 10 -12.74 -1.34 4.89
CA LEU A 10 -11.34 -1.42 5.36
C LEU A 10 -10.87 -2.86 5.49
N GLU A 11 -11.73 -3.78 5.90
CA GLU A 11 -11.45 -5.22 5.90
C GLU A 11 -11.24 -5.75 4.49
N MET A 12 -12.08 -5.33 3.54
CA MET A 12 -11.92 -5.66 2.13
C MET A 12 -10.61 -5.09 1.57
N LEU A 13 -10.27 -3.84 1.92
CA LEU A 13 -9.03 -3.21 1.50
C LEU A 13 -7.80 -3.95 2.05
N ALA A 14 -7.81 -4.31 3.34
CA ALA A 14 -6.75 -5.13 3.95
C ALA A 14 -6.59 -6.49 3.23
N TYR A 15 -7.70 -7.12 2.86
CA TYR A 15 -7.67 -8.35 2.08
C TYR A 15 -7.09 -8.15 0.68
N PHE A 16 -7.49 -7.10 -0.06
CA PHE A 16 -6.95 -6.81 -1.39
C PHE A 16 -5.45 -6.54 -1.36
N ILE A 17 -4.96 -5.86 -0.31
CA ILE A 17 -3.53 -5.64 -0.10
C ILE A 17 -2.83 -6.98 0.15
N SER A 18 -3.40 -7.85 0.99
CA SER A 18 -2.80 -9.15 1.31
C SER A 18 -2.62 -10.03 0.08
N LEU A 19 -3.53 -9.97 -0.89
CA LEU A 19 -3.44 -10.70 -2.17
C LEU A 19 -2.25 -10.29 -3.05
N GLN A 20 -1.58 -9.16 -2.77
CA GLN A 20 -0.38 -8.77 -3.50
C GLN A 20 0.89 -9.40 -2.92
N ILE A 21 0.78 -10.13 -1.82
CA ILE A 21 1.89 -10.76 -1.11
C ILE A 21 1.96 -12.23 -1.51
N GLU A 22 3.02 -12.59 -2.23
CA GLU A 22 3.34 -13.98 -2.57
C GLU A 22 4.13 -14.63 -1.43
N ASP A 23 4.00 -15.94 -1.27
CA ASP A 23 4.77 -16.69 -0.27
C ASP A 23 6.28 -16.67 -0.58
N TYR A 24 7.12 -16.85 0.42
CA TYR A 24 8.59 -16.77 0.34
C TYR A 24 9.14 -15.40 -0.10
N LYS A 25 8.39 -14.32 0.07
CA LYS A 25 8.82 -12.95 -0.24
C LYS A 25 9.27 -12.19 0.99
N VAL A 26 10.20 -11.27 0.79
CA VAL A 26 10.60 -10.27 1.79
C VAL A 26 9.76 -9.02 1.59
N VAL A 27 8.96 -8.71 2.60
CA VAL A 27 7.92 -7.66 2.58
C VAL A 27 8.33 -6.53 3.51
N TYR A 28 8.49 -5.33 2.98
CA TYR A 28 8.68 -4.14 3.82
C TYR A 28 7.32 -3.59 4.24
N VAL A 29 7.08 -3.64 5.56
CA VAL A 29 5.75 -3.43 6.13
C VAL A 29 5.58 -1.98 6.60
N GLY A 30 4.62 -1.27 6.03
CA GLY A 30 4.20 0.07 6.47
C GLY A 30 3.16 0.02 7.59
N THR A 31 3.02 1.12 8.32
CA THR A 31 1.99 1.29 9.38
C THR A 31 0.57 1.23 8.81
N GLY A 32 -0.37 0.74 9.60
CA GLY A 32 -1.81 0.74 9.29
C GLY A 32 -2.26 -0.48 8.49
N LEU A 33 -3.11 -0.26 7.48
CA LEU A 33 -3.65 -1.35 6.66
C LEU A 33 -2.58 -2.23 6.00
N PRO A 34 -1.42 -1.73 5.54
CA PRO A 34 -0.35 -2.59 5.06
C PRO A 34 0.15 -3.61 6.08
N MET A 35 0.23 -3.21 7.36
CA MET A 35 0.62 -4.11 8.45
C MET A 35 -0.44 -5.18 8.71
N VAL A 36 -1.71 -4.79 8.76
CA VAL A 36 -2.84 -5.73 8.87
C VAL A 36 -2.78 -6.75 7.73
N ALA A 37 -2.55 -6.27 6.50
CA ALA A 37 -2.52 -7.11 5.31
C ALA A 37 -1.32 -8.09 5.30
N ALA A 38 -0.13 -7.65 5.72
CA ALA A 38 1.04 -8.52 5.80
C ALA A 38 0.84 -9.62 6.85
N ILE A 39 0.31 -9.28 8.03
CA ILE A 39 -0.02 -10.25 9.06
C ILE A 39 -1.13 -11.21 8.59
N LEU A 40 -2.14 -10.70 7.88
CA LEU A 40 -3.21 -11.53 7.31
C LEU A 40 -2.64 -12.53 6.28
N ALA A 41 -1.78 -12.05 5.36
CA ALA A 41 -1.12 -12.92 4.39
C ALA A 41 -0.29 -14.01 5.09
N HIS A 42 0.51 -13.64 6.08
CA HIS A 42 1.32 -14.56 6.87
C HIS A 42 0.49 -15.62 7.60
N LYS A 43 -0.70 -15.25 8.11
CA LYS A 43 -1.61 -16.20 8.81
C LYS A 43 -2.48 -17.02 7.87
N THR A 44 -2.46 -16.76 6.58
CA THR A 44 -3.35 -17.43 5.60
C THR A 44 -2.57 -18.07 4.47
N HIS A 45 -2.34 -17.36 3.39
CA HIS A 45 -1.85 -17.91 2.12
C HIS A 45 -0.34 -17.77 1.89
N ALA A 46 0.36 -16.99 2.72
CA ALA A 46 1.79 -16.72 2.56
C ALA A 46 2.57 -16.88 3.90
N PRO A 47 2.57 -18.09 4.48
CA PRO A 47 3.12 -18.33 5.83
C PRO A 47 4.65 -18.23 5.91
N ASN A 48 5.36 -18.18 4.78
CA ASN A 48 6.83 -18.15 4.74
C ASN A 48 7.37 -16.77 4.29
N ILE A 49 6.57 -15.72 4.35
CA ILE A 49 7.10 -14.37 4.10
C ILE A 49 8.02 -13.94 5.24
N THR A 50 8.99 -13.08 4.93
CA THR A 50 9.77 -12.35 5.94
C THR A 50 9.28 -10.92 6.01
N MET A 51 8.76 -10.51 7.15
CA MET A 51 8.32 -9.13 7.38
C MET A 51 9.47 -8.27 7.89
N VAL A 52 9.78 -7.18 7.20
CA VAL A 52 10.79 -6.19 7.59
C VAL A 52 10.08 -4.91 8.01
N TYR A 53 10.35 -4.45 9.22
CA TYR A 53 9.80 -3.20 9.75
C TYR A 53 10.84 -2.08 9.68
N GLU A 54 10.38 -0.85 9.43
CA GLU A 54 11.23 0.33 9.34
C GLU A 54 12.12 0.52 10.57
N SER A 55 11.59 0.21 11.76
CA SER A 55 12.33 0.26 13.03
C SER A 55 13.51 -0.71 13.14
N GLY A 56 13.66 -1.64 12.20
CA GLY A 56 14.75 -2.61 12.14
C GLY A 56 14.41 -4.01 12.66
N GLY A 57 13.18 -4.24 13.14
CA GLY A 57 12.72 -5.59 13.47
C GLY A 57 12.42 -6.39 12.20
N GLN A 58 12.82 -7.67 12.21
CA GLN A 58 12.50 -8.59 11.13
C GLN A 58 11.86 -9.84 11.68
N ASP A 59 10.79 -10.26 11.05
CA ASP A 59 10.07 -11.49 11.34
C ASP A 59 9.77 -11.66 12.84
N PRO A 60 9.10 -10.69 13.48
CA PRO A 60 8.73 -10.81 14.88
C PRO A 60 7.71 -11.92 15.06
N ILE A 61 7.74 -12.59 16.21
CA ILE A 61 6.62 -13.45 16.60
C ILE A 61 5.45 -12.54 16.95
N GLU A 62 4.39 -12.64 16.17
CA GLU A 62 3.19 -11.85 16.31
C GLU A 62 2.57 -11.96 17.71
N GLY A 63 2.12 -10.82 18.18
CA GLY A 63 1.38 -10.66 19.43
C GLY A 63 0.15 -9.82 19.18
N ASP A 64 -0.04 -8.78 20.00
CA ASP A 64 -1.05 -7.77 19.71
C ASP A 64 -0.65 -6.95 18.47
N MET A 65 -1.67 -6.41 17.77
CA MET A 65 -1.44 -5.56 16.60
C MET A 65 -0.57 -4.34 16.96
N PRO A 66 0.58 -4.14 16.31
CA PRO A 66 1.39 -2.95 16.53
C PRO A 66 0.65 -1.67 16.11
N TRP A 67 0.78 -0.61 16.88
CA TRP A 67 0.19 0.70 16.55
C TRP A 67 0.96 1.45 15.47
N SER A 68 2.22 1.14 15.32
CA SER A 68 3.12 1.73 14.32
C SER A 68 4.29 0.81 14.03
N VAL A 69 5.05 1.11 12.96
CA VAL A 69 6.29 0.39 12.63
C VAL A 69 7.39 0.56 13.69
N GLY A 70 7.28 1.53 14.59
CA GLY A 70 8.18 1.73 15.73
C GLY A 70 7.70 1.12 17.05
N ASP A 71 6.58 0.41 17.05
CA ASP A 71 6.04 -0.23 18.24
C ASP A 71 6.94 -1.38 18.70
N PRO A 72 7.19 -1.57 20.03
CA PRO A 72 7.97 -2.69 20.54
C PRO A 72 7.50 -4.08 20.10
N PHE A 73 6.24 -4.26 19.74
CA PHE A 73 5.74 -5.52 19.19
C PHE A 73 6.41 -5.89 17.86
N THR A 74 6.92 -4.93 17.09
CA THR A 74 7.67 -5.18 15.85
C THR A 74 9.04 -5.78 16.10
N TRP A 75 9.52 -5.82 17.34
CA TRP A 75 10.79 -6.43 17.76
C TRP A 75 10.61 -7.68 18.62
N ARG A 76 9.40 -7.98 19.03
CA ARG A 76 9.12 -9.08 19.94
C ARG A 76 9.54 -10.40 19.35
N LYS A 77 10.58 -11.03 19.94
CA LYS A 77 11.17 -12.29 19.48
C LYS A 77 11.52 -12.28 17.97
N ALA A 78 11.84 -11.11 17.43
CA ALA A 78 12.22 -10.98 16.04
C ALA A 78 13.45 -11.86 15.73
N ALA A 79 13.47 -12.42 14.53
CA ALA A 79 14.62 -13.19 14.06
C ALA A 79 15.87 -12.30 13.93
N VAL A 80 15.67 -11.01 13.59
CA VAL A 80 16.73 -9.99 13.54
C VAL A 80 16.23 -8.71 14.18
N ILE A 81 17.08 -8.03 14.94
CA ILE A 81 16.91 -6.65 15.40
C ILE A 81 18.14 -5.87 14.95
N GLN A 82 17.94 -4.82 14.19
CA GLN A 82 18.99 -3.98 13.60
C GLN A 82 18.61 -2.51 13.64
N GLU A 83 19.54 -1.64 13.33
CA GLU A 83 19.25 -0.22 13.17
C GLU A 83 18.46 0.05 11.88
N MET A 84 17.64 1.10 11.88
CA MET A 84 16.82 1.53 10.73
C MET A 84 17.65 1.65 9.44
N ALA A 85 18.87 2.19 9.51
CA ALA A 85 19.75 2.34 8.36
C ALA A 85 20.05 1.01 7.65
N TYR A 86 20.13 -0.10 8.40
CA TYR A 86 20.35 -1.43 7.81
C TYR A 86 19.09 -1.96 7.13
N SER A 87 17.88 -1.70 7.67
CA SER A 87 16.64 -2.13 7.03
C SER A 87 16.44 -1.44 5.68
N PHE A 88 16.75 -0.14 5.57
CA PHE A 88 16.77 0.57 4.28
C PHE A 88 17.91 0.10 3.37
N GLY A 89 19.07 -0.21 3.95
CA GLY A 89 20.19 -0.79 3.22
C GLY A 89 19.84 -2.14 2.57
N GLN A 90 19.01 -2.95 3.20
CA GLN A 90 18.49 -4.19 2.59
C GLN A 90 17.63 -3.90 1.37
N ALA A 91 16.74 -2.89 1.45
CA ALA A 91 15.95 -2.45 0.31
C ALA A 91 16.84 -1.98 -0.85
N ALA A 92 17.83 -1.14 -0.55
CA ALA A 92 18.78 -0.61 -1.55
C ALA A 92 19.64 -1.70 -2.23
N ASN A 93 19.89 -2.81 -1.54
CA ASN A 93 20.65 -3.94 -2.07
C ASN A 93 19.79 -5.04 -2.71
N GLY A 94 18.47 -4.80 -2.88
CA GLY A 94 17.56 -5.72 -3.56
C GLY A 94 17.12 -6.92 -2.72
N TYR A 95 17.29 -6.89 -1.39
CA TYR A 95 16.81 -7.95 -0.50
C TYR A 95 15.34 -7.81 -0.11
N VAL A 96 14.67 -6.76 -0.55
CA VAL A 96 13.24 -6.53 -0.33
C VAL A 96 12.50 -6.68 -1.64
N ASP A 97 11.61 -7.64 -1.71
CA ASP A 97 10.83 -7.94 -2.92
C ASP A 97 9.72 -6.89 -3.16
N ILE A 98 9.07 -6.44 -2.08
CA ILE A 98 7.90 -5.55 -2.18
C ILE A 98 7.78 -4.65 -0.96
N ALA A 99 7.42 -3.38 -1.19
CA ALA A 99 7.10 -2.41 -0.15
C ALA A 99 5.67 -1.87 -0.32
N PHE A 100 4.99 -1.63 0.80
CA PHE A 100 3.65 -1.06 0.82
C PHE A 100 3.69 0.35 1.39
N LEU A 101 3.22 1.32 0.61
CA LEU A 101 3.25 2.74 0.95
C LEU A 101 1.85 3.36 0.96
N GLY A 102 1.55 4.13 2.01
CA GLY A 102 0.36 4.96 2.06
C GLY A 102 0.54 6.30 1.35
N PHE A 103 -0.55 6.97 1.01
CA PHE A 103 -0.53 8.30 0.39
C PHE A 103 -1.65 9.22 0.89
N ALA A 104 -1.38 10.53 0.85
CA ALA A 104 -2.42 11.55 0.97
C ALA A 104 -2.93 11.99 -0.41
N GLN A 105 -2.03 12.11 -1.40
CA GLN A 105 -2.38 12.27 -2.81
C GLN A 105 -1.55 11.31 -3.66
N ILE A 106 -2.12 10.89 -4.79
CA ILE A 106 -1.47 10.10 -5.83
C ILE A 106 -1.93 10.59 -7.20
N ASP A 107 -1.00 10.74 -8.16
CA ASP A 107 -1.32 11.09 -9.53
C ASP A 107 -1.41 9.87 -10.46
N MET A 108 -1.72 10.14 -11.75
CA MET A 108 -1.89 9.09 -12.75
C MET A 108 -0.64 8.24 -13.02
N TYR A 109 0.53 8.69 -12.59
CA TYR A 109 1.81 8.00 -12.73
C TYR A 109 2.29 7.35 -11.43
N GLY A 110 1.43 7.36 -10.38
CA GLY A 110 1.77 6.79 -9.08
C GLY A 110 2.79 7.61 -8.30
N ASN A 111 3.02 8.89 -8.63
CA ASN A 111 3.76 9.78 -7.76
C ASN A 111 2.92 10.09 -6.53
N VAL A 112 3.53 10.08 -5.37
CA VAL A 112 2.84 10.15 -4.07
C VAL A 112 3.22 11.42 -3.33
N ASN A 113 2.22 12.03 -2.71
CA ASN A 113 2.38 13.14 -1.79
C ASN A 113 1.90 12.75 -0.39
N THR A 114 2.80 12.89 0.58
CA THR A 114 2.53 12.82 2.03
C THR A 114 3.10 14.04 2.76
N HIS A 115 3.50 15.08 2.04
CA HIS A 115 4.23 16.23 2.58
C HIS A 115 3.33 17.42 2.88
N GLN A 116 2.52 17.84 1.91
CA GLN A 116 1.63 18.99 2.05
C GLN A 116 0.52 19.03 1.00
N ILE A 117 -0.55 19.73 1.31
CA ILE A 117 -1.56 20.14 0.32
C ILE A 117 -1.34 21.61 0.01
N GLY A 118 -1.35 21.94 -1.28
CA GLY A 118 -0.97 23.27 -1.79
C GLY A 118 0.47 23.32 -2.27
N LYS A 119 0.70 24.05 -3.40
CA LYS A 119 1.99 24.09 -4.11
C LYS A 119 3.02 25.03 -3.47
N ASP A 120 2.59 25.93 -2.60
CA ASP A 120 3.50 26.84 -1.89
C ASP A 120 4.15 26.10 -0.71
N LEU A 121 5.45 25.85 -0.81
CA LEU A 121 6.23 25.14 0.22
C LEU A 121 6.35 25.95 1.52
N THR A 122 6.28 27.27 1.43
CA THR A 122 6.43 28.18 2.59
C THR A 122 5.11 28.41 3.31
N ASN A 123 3.98 28.32 2.58
CA ASN A 123 2.64 28.55 3.10
C ASN A 123 1.64 27.52 2.54
N PRO A 124 1.80 26.23 2.87
CA PRO A 124 0.89 25.20 2.39
C PRO A 124 -0.50 25.34 3.01
N LYS A 125 -1.54 24.93 2.27
CA LYS A 125 -2.91 24.87 2.79
C LYS A 125 -3.03 23.90 3.98
N ILE A 126 -2.32 22.76 3.90
CA ILE A 126 -2.23 21.74 4.96
C ILE A 126 -0.81 21.20 4.97
N ARG A 127 -0.17 21.15 6.15
CA ARG A 127 1.07 20.40 6.35
C ARG A 127 0.71 18.96 6.77
N LEU A 128 1.27 17.98 6.08
CA LEU A 128 1.11 16.56 6.36
C LEU A 128 2.32 16.02 7.16
N THR A 129 2.34 14.72 7.40
CA THR A 129 3.35 14.06 8.25
C THR A 129 4.76 14.04 7.66
N GLY A 130 4.91 14.25 6.36
CA GLY A 130 6.18 14.13 5.64
C GLY A 130 6.39 12.75 5.02
N SER A 131 7.63 12.45 4.64
CA SER A 131 7.95 11.21 3.92
C SER A 131 8.00 9.97 4.83
N GLY A 132 8.48 10.11 6.07
CA GLY A 132 8.99 8.92 6.74
C GLY A 132 9.98 8.21 5.81
N GLY A 133 9.92 6.90 5.75
CA GLY A 133 10.73 6.09 4.84
C GLY A 133 10.19 5.97 3.41
N ASN A 134 9.05 6.60 3.08
CA ASN A 134 8.38 6.40 1.79
C ASN A 134 9.24 6.84 0.60
N ASN A 135 10.02 7.92 0.71
CA ASN A 135 10.90 8.40 -0.35
C ASN A 135 12.04 7.42 -0.63
N ASP A 136 12.64 6.86 0.41
CA ASP A 136 13.70 5.86 0.27
C ASP A 136 13.15 4.56 -0.32
N LEU A 137 12.05 4.03 0.22
CA LEU A 137 11.43 2.82 -0.29
C LEU A 137 10.98 2.97 -1.73
N SER A 138 10.41 4.13 -2.11
CA SER A 138 9.97 4.38 -3.48
C SER A 138 11.12 4.46 -4.49
N SER A 139 12.31 4.77 -4.01
CA SER A 139 13.52 4.90 -4.84
C SER A 139 14.37 3.63 -4.86
N LEU A 140 14.30 2.81 -3.80
CA LEU A 140 15.26 1.74 -3.53
C LEU A 140 14.67 0.33 -3.67
N THR A 141 13.35 0.14 -3.52
CA THR A 141 12.74 -1.20 -3.62
C THR A 141 12.44 -1.59 -5.07
N GLU A 142 12.46 -2.90 -5.33
CA GLU A 142 12.12 -3.44 -6.64
C GLU A 142 10.67 -3.16 -7.01
N ASN A 143 9.74 -3.41 -6.10
CA ASN A 143 8.31 -3.21 -6.33
C ASN A 143 7.67 -2.41 -5.19
N MET A 144 6.72 -1.54 -5.57
CA MET A 144 5.86 -0.83 -4.62
C MET A 144 4.39 -1.14 -4.87
N VAL A 145 3.62 -1.26 -3.80
CA VAL A 145 2.16 -1.22 -3.82
C VAL A 145 1.70 0.01 -3.04
N LEU A 146 0.91 0.85 -3.68
CA LEU A 146 0.42 2.09 -3.12
C LEU A 146 -1.01 1.88 -2.59
N VAL A 147 -1.27 2.33 -1.37
CA VAL A 147 -2.52 2.04 -0.67
C VAL A 147 -3.17 3.32 -0.13
N GLY A 148 -4.44 3.51 -0.39
CA GLY A 148 -5.17 4.65 0.16
C GLY A 148 -6.63 4.72 -0.26
N LEU A 149 -7.38 5.58 0.41
CA LEU A 149 -8.75 5.86 0.03
C LEU A 149 -8.77 6.73 -1.23
N GLN A 150 -9.67 6.43 -2.14
CA GLN A 150 -9.83 7.12 -3.42
C GLN A 150 -10.95 8.14 -3.33
N THR A 151 -10.57 9.40 -3.49
CA THR A 151 -11.46 10.56 -3.69
C THR A 151 -10.80 11.49 -4.71
N PRO A 152 -11.55 12.41 -5.35
CA PRO A 152 -10.97 13.32 -6.34
C PRO A 152 -9.80 14.16 -5.80
N GLU A 153 -9.85 14.54 -4.51
CA GLU A 153 -8.80 15.33 -3.85
C GLU A 153 -7.53 14.50 -3.60
N ARG A 154 -7.70 13.18 -3.41
CA ARG A 154 -6.58 12.25 -3.17
C ARG A 154 -6.01 11.66 -4.46
N PHE A 155 -6.77 11.71 -5.54
CA PHE A 155 -6.36 11.27 -6.89
C PHE A 155 -6.38 12.46 -7.87
N PRO A 156 -5.64 13.55 -7.61
CA PRO A 156 -5.55 14.69 -8.52
C PRO A 156 -4.81 14.30 -9.80
N GLU A 157 -4.99 15.09 -10.88
CA GLU A 157 -4.23 14.91 -12.13
C GLU A 157 -2.71 14.97 -11.88
N ARG A 158 -2.29 15.85 -10.97
CA ARG A 158 -0.90 15.99 -10.48
C ARG A 158 -0.91 16.22 -8.98
N VAL A 159 -0.02 15.56 -8.28
CA VAL A 159 0.19 15.80 -6.85
C VAL A 159 0.76 17.21 -6.61
N ASP A 160 0.41 17.81 -5.47
CA ASP A 160 0.93 19.14 -5.11
C ASP A 160 2.43 19.14 -4.81
N PHE A 161 2.96 18.00 -4.36
CA PHE A 161 4.37 17.77 -4.08
C PHE A 161 4.70 16.28 -4.25
N ILE A 162 5.82 15.94 -4.87
CA ILE A 162 6.27 14.55 -4.98
C ILE A 162 7.12 14.23 -3.75
N THR A 163 6.53 13.53 -2.79
CA THR A 163 7.25 12.99 -1.63
C THR A 163 7.95 11.70 -2.00
N SER A 164 7.25 10.84 -2.73
CA SER A 164 7.73 9.51 -3.16
C SER A 164 7.53 9.37 -4.65
N VAL A 165 8.59 8.95 -5.32
CA VAL A 165 8.60 8.88 -6.79
C VAL A 165 7.86 7.63 -7.28
N GLY A 166 6.91 7.85 -8.19
CA GLY A 166 6.30 6.80 -8.99
C GLY A 166 7.01 6.63 -10.32
N HIS A 167 6.26 6.75 -11.40
CA HIS A 167 6.79 6.74 -12.77
C HIS A 167 7.11 8.14 -13.31
N LEU A 168 7.17 9.17 -12.43
CA LEU A 168 7.44 10.58 -12.75
C LEU A 168 6.48 11.14 -13.81
N GLU A 169 6.98 11.34 -15.06
CA GLU A 169 6.17 11.83 -16.17
C GLU A 169 5.67 10.68 -17.08
N GLY A 170 5.80 9.44 -16.63
CA GLY A 170 5.45 8.25 -17.40
C GLY A 170 6.56 7.76 -18.34
N GLY A 171 6.23 6.78 -19.18
CA GLY A 171 7.18 6.20 -20.13
C GLY A 171 8.47 5.72 -19.47
N ASN A 172 9.60 6.21 -19.95
CA ASN A 172 10.94 5.87 -19.46
C ASN A 172 11.49 6.85 -18.41
N SER A 173 10.72 7.85 -17.99
CA SER A 173 11.24 8.96 -17.16
C SER A 173 11.83 8.50 -15.83
N ARG A 174 11.27 7.43 -15.20
CA ARG A 174 11.86 6.83 -13.99
C ARG A 174 13.26 6.27 -14.25
N LYS A 175 13.47 5.55 -15.36
CA LYS A 175 14.77 4.99 -15.75
C LYS A 175 15.77 6.08 -16.11
N GLU A 176 15.34 7.11 -16.83
CA GLU A 176 16.15 8.27 -17.22
C GLU A 176 16.61 9.10 -16.00
N ALA A 177 15.79 9.13 -14.96
CA ALA A 177 16.15 9.72 -13.67
C ALA A 177 17.14 8.87 -12.83
N GLY A 178 17.53 7.67 -13.31
CA GLY A 178 18.46 6.79 -12.60
C GLY A 178 17.87 6.03 -11.40
N LEU A 179 16.55 6.00 -11.29
CA LEU A 179 15.86 5.28 -10.21
C LEU A 179 15.91 3.76 -10.45
N ILE A 180 16.23 3.02 -9.40
CA ILE A 180 16.24 1.55 -9.42
C ILE A 180 14.84 0.98 -9.23
N GLY A 181 14.69 -0.32 -9.52
CA GLY A 181 13.41 -1.03 -9.38
C GLY A 181 12.36 -0.62 -10.43
N ARG A 182 11.27 -1.35 -10.42
CA ARG A 182 10.17 -1.16 -11.37
C ARG A 182 9.24 -0.01 -11.02
N GLY A 183 9.34 0.50 -9.78
CA GLY A 183 8.43 1.51 -9.26
C GLY A 183 7.09 0.91 -8.79
N PRO A 184 6.01 1.71 -8.77
CA PRO A 184 4.71 1.21 -8.36
C PRO A 184 4.17 0.20 -9.37
N ILE A 185 3.78 -0.97 -8.86
CA ILE A 185 3.18 -2.06 -9.66
C ILE A 185 1.68 -2.16 -9.47
N ALA A 186 1.16 -1.64 -8.36
CA ALA A 186 -0.27 -1.60 -8.09
C ALA A 186 -0.63 -0.40 -7.20
N VAL A 187 -1.86 0.06 -7.35
CA VAL A 187 -2.56 0.98 -6.44
C VAL A 187 -3.82 0.28 -5.96
N ILE A 188 -4.07 0.31 -4.65
CA ILE A 188 -5.23 -0.36 -4.05
C ILE A 188 -6.06 0.66 -3.31
N SER A 189 -7.33 0.72 -3.66
CA SER A 189 -8.33 1.57 -3.02
C SER A 189 -9.58 0.78 -2.64
N GLN A 190 -10.52 1.44 -1.97
CA GLN A 190 -11.83 0.85 -1.68
C GLN A 190 -12.65 0.54 -2.94
N TRP A 191 -12.32 1.15 -4.09
CA TRP A 191 -13.03 0.95 -5.34
C TRP A 191 -12.44 -0.13 -6.24
N GLY A 192 -11.18 -0.51 -6.02
CA GLY A 192 -10.54 -1.55 -6.82
C GLY A 192 -9.02 -1.57 -6.73
N ILE A 193 -8.45 -2.38 -7.59
CA ILE A 193 -7.01 -2.55 -7.81
C ILE A 193 -6.68 -1.98 -9.18
N TYR A 194 -5.63 -1.16 -9.23
CA TYR A 194 -5.12 -0.51 -10.44
C TYR A 194 -3.70 -1.00 -10.70
N ASP A 195 -3.33 -1.10 -11.96
CA ASP A 195 -1.96 -1.26 -12.43
C ASP A 195 -1.53 -0.06 -13.27
N PHE A 196 -0.40 -0.18 -13.95
CA PHE A 196 0.09 0.85 -14.84
C PHE A 196 0.26 0.28 -16.25
N GLU A 197 -0.28 0.99 -17.23
CA GLU A 197 -0.15 0.61 -18.64
C GLU A 197 1.37 0.54 -19.01
N PRO A 198 1.83 -0.55 -19.68
CA PRO A 198 3.26 -0.83 -19.82
C PRO A 198 4.10 0.24 -20.52
N GLU A 199 3.55 0.96 -21.49
CA GLU A 199 4.29 1.95 -22.28
C GLU A 199 4.20 3.36 -21.66
N THR A 200 3.00 3.84 -21.43
CA THR A 200 2.76 5.20 -20.94
C THR A 200 2.96 5.35 -19.44
N LYS A 201 2.89 4.25 -18.70
CA LYS A 201 2.89 4.22 -17.22
C LYS A 201 1.73 5.00 -16.60
N ARG A 202 0.63 5.18 -17.32
CA ARG A 202 -0.62 5.73 -16.78
C ARG A 202 -1.38 4.67 -16.01
N MET A 203 -2.00 5.09 -14.90
CA MET A 203 -2.83 4.23 -14.07
C MET A 203 -3.99 3.65 -14.86
N ARG A 204 -4.19 2.33 -14.73
CA ARG A 204 -5.19 1.55 -15.42
C ARG A 204 -5.96 0.68 -14.42
N VAL A 205 -7.26 0.53 -14.62
CA VAL A 205 -8.06 -0.39 -13.81
C VAL A 205 -7.65 -1.82 -14.10
N LYS A 206 -7.25 -2.56 -13.07
CA LYS A 206 -6.96 -4.00 -13.14
C LYS A 206 -8.19 -4.81 -12.75
N SER A 207 -8.86 -4.44 -11.65
CA SER A 207 -10.13 -5.04 -11.22
C SER A 207 -10.89 -4.07 -10.33
N LEU A 208 -12.20 -4.20 -10.25
CA LEU A 208 -13.05 -3.39 -9.38
C LEU A 208 -13.55 -4.21 -8.18
N THR A 209 -13.81 -3.52 -7.09
CA THR A 209 -14.49 -4.11 -5.94
C THR A 209 -15.87 -4.61 -6.37
N PRO A 210 -16.28 -5.82 -5.95
CA PRO A 210 -17.54 -6.42 -6.37
C PRO A 210 -18.74 -5.50 -6.21
N GLY A 211 -19.53 -5.38 -7.28
CA GLY A 211 -20.71 -4.51 -7.33
C GLY A 211 -20.41 -3.02 -7.52
N ILE A 212 -19.16 -2.60 -7.65
CA ILE A 212 -18.78 -1.20 -7.90
C ILE A 212 -18.64 -0.98 -9.41
N PRO A 213 -19.47 -0.13 -10.05
CA PRO A 213 -19.31 0.20 -11.45
C PRO A 213 -18.10 1.11 -11.70
N PHE A 214 -17.52 1.01 -12.90
CA PHE A 214 -16.35 1.83 -13.29
C PHE A 214 -16.57 3.32 -13.09
N GLU A 215 -17.78 3.80 -13.31
CA GLU A 215 -18.15 5.21 -13.20
C GLU A 215 -17.92 5.77 -11.79
N ILE A 216 -18.09 4.96 -10.75
CA ILE A 216 -17.79 5.36 -9.36
C ILE A 216 -16.28 5.55 -9.16
N ALA A 217 -15.47 4.61 -9.65
CA ALA A 217 -14.02 4.73 -9.60
C ALA A 217 -13.52 5.94 -10.40
N GLN A 218 -14.07 6.16 -11.61
CA GLN A 218 -13.74 7.31 -12.45
C GLN A 218 -14.16 8.65 -11.81
N GLN A 219 -15.35 8.76 -11.24
CA GLN A 219 -15.82 9.99 -10.56
C GLN A 219 -14.99 10.31 -9.30
N SER A 220 -14.39 9.28 -8.70
CA SER A 220 -13.50 9.41 -7.54
C SER A 220 -12.04 9.71 -7.93
N THR A 221 -11.77 10.05 -9.22
CA THR A 221 -10.43 10.27 -9.77
C THR A 221 -10.40 11.55 -10.57
N GLY A 222 -9.41 12.40 -10.32
CA GLY A 222 -9.23 13.69 -11.00
C GLY A 222 -8.56 13.61 -12.38
N PHE A 223 -8.32 12.39 -12.88
CA PHE A 223 -7.77 12.12 -14.21
C PHE A 223 -8.52 10.95 -14.86
N GLU A 224 -8.33 10.78 -16.16
CA GLU A 224 -8.90 9.66 -16.89
C GLU A 224 -8.20 8.35 -16.49
N LEU A 225 -8.96 7.41 -15.92
CA LEU A 225 -8.52 6.03 -15.67
C LEU A 225 -8.55 5.25 -16.98
N LEU A 226 -7.43 4.60 -17.31
CA LEU A 226 -7.42 3.67 -18.44
C LEU A 226 -8.20 2.40 -18.10
N LYS A 227 -8.89 1.85 -19.10
CA LYS A 227 -9.53 0.54 -19.01
C LYS A 227 -8.62 -0.54 -19.55
N PRO A 228 -8.72 -1.78 -19.05
CA PRO A 228 -8.08 -2.92 -19.71
C PRO A 228 -8.76 -3.22 -21.04
N ASP A 229 -8.11 -4.02 -21.87
CA ASP A 229 -8.76 -4.59 -23.04
C ASP A 229 -9.85 -5.58 -22.61
N GLY A 230 -11.08 -5.36 -23.04
CA GLY A 230 -12.23 -6.20 -22.68
C GLY A 230 -12.96 -5.76 -21.39
N ASP A 231 -13.64 -6.73 -20.76
CA ASP A 231 -14.40 -6.48 -19.54
C ASP A 231 -13.48 -6.26 -18.34
N ILE A 232 -13.89 -5.37 -17.44
CA ILE A 232 -13.17 -5.14 -16.19
C ILE A 232 -13.57 -6.23 -15.19
N PRO A 233 -12.62 -7.07 -14.71
CA PRO A 233 -12.96 -8.12 -13.76
C PRO A 233 -13.29 -7.54 -12.37
N GLU A 234 -14.07 -8.28 -11.59
CA GLU A 234 -14.24 -7.99 -10.16
C GLU A 234 -13.14 -8.67 -9.34
N THR A 235 -12.72 -7.99 -8.27
CA THR A 235 -11.80 -8.57 -7.29
C THR A 235 -12.55 -9.60 -6.42
N SER A 236 -11.90 -10.68 -6.01
CA SER A 236 -12.51 -11.70 -5.16
C SER A 236 -12.98 -11.11 -3.82
N ILE A 237 -14.19 -11.48 -3.40
CA ILE A 237 -14.69 -11.17 -2.05
C ILE A 237 -13.83 -11.94 -1.04
N ILE A 238 -13.57 -11.33 0.13
CA ILE A 238 -12.87 -12.00 1.23
C ILE A 238 -13.62 -13.27 1.65
N PRO A 239 -12.98 -14.45 1.66
CA PRO A 239 -13.60 -15.67 2.13
C PRO A 239 -13.96 -15.60 3.62
N PRO A 240 -15.05 -16.27 4.07
CA PRO A 240 -15.50 -16.19 5.46
C PRO A 240 -14.46 -16.66 6.49
N ASP A 241 -13.68 -17.67 6.17
CA ASP A 241 -12.59 -18.18 7.01
C ASP A 241 -11.43 -17.19 7.12
N VAL A 242 -11.07 -16.50 6.03
CA VAL A 242 -10.06 -15.43 6.03
C VAL A 242 -10.55 -14.21 6.81
N LEU A 243 -11.83 -13.85 6.67
CA LEU A 243 -12.45 -12.78 7.45
C LEU A 243 -12.47 -13.10 8.93
N ASP A 244 -12.71 -14.35 9.30
CA ASP A 244 -12.62 -14.79 10.69
C ASP A 244 -11.21 -14.65 11.25
N VAL A 245 -10.19 -15.08 10.51
CA VAL A 245 -8.77 -14.87 10.87
C VAL A 245 -8.47 -13.38 11.05
N LEU A 246 -8.92 -12.52 10.13
CA LEU A 246 -8.73 -11.07 10.25
C LEU A 246 -9.30 -10.52 11.55
N ARG A 247 -10.54 -10.89 11.87
CA ARG A 247 -11.29 -10.38 13.03
C ARG A 247 -10.89 -10.98 14.38
N THR A 248 -10.32 -12.18 14.39
CA THR A 248 -10.01 -12.88 15.65
C THR A 248 -8.52 -12.94 15.95
N ASN A 249 -7.66 -12.98 14.93
CA ASN A 249 -6.24 -13.26 15.08
C ASN A 249 -5.32 -12.14 14.57
N VAL A 250 -5.82 -11.26 13.68
CA VAL A 250 -5.00 -10.18 13.11
C VAL A 250 -5.33 -8.84 13.77
N ASP A 251 -6.56 -8.39 13.68
CA ASP A 251 -7.00 -7.11 14.28
C ASP A 251 -8.27 -7.30 15.14
N PRO A 252 -8.16 -8.06 16.24
CA PRO A 252 -9.33 -8.41 17.08
C PRO A 252 -10.00 -7.20 17.74
N ASN A 253 -9.26 -6.11 17.88
CA ASN A 253 -9.74 -4.87 18.46
C ASN A 253 -10.22 -3.85 17.41
N GLY A 254 -10.06 -4.16 16.11
CA GLY A 254 -10.42 -3.27 15.02
C GLY A 254 -9.62 -1.97 15.00
N VAL A 255 -8.34 -2.04 15.35
CA VAL A 255 -7.46 -0.86 15.46
C VAL A 255 -7.35 -0.11 14.14
N PHE A 256 -7.23 -0.85 13.03
CA PHE A 256 -7.09 -0.29 11.68
C PHE A 256 -8.25 -0.66 10.75
N THR A 257 -9.08 -1.64 11.15
CA THR A 257 -10.18 -2.13 10.30
C THR A 257 -11.55 -1.64 10.74
N THR A 258 -11.64 -0.83 11.79
CA THR A 258 -12.90 -0.16 12.18
C THR A 258 -13.07 1.14 11.40
N MET A 259 -14.24 1.29 10.75
CA MET A 259 -14.59 2.54 10.08
C MET A 259 -14.72 3.67 11.11
N PRO A 260 -14.18 4.87 10.84
CA PRO A 260 -14.47 6.04 11.68
C PRO A 260 -15.97 6.30 11.73
N SER A 261 -16.49 6.56 12.92
CA SER A 261 -17.90 6.89 13.16
C SER A 261 -18.28 8.27 12.62
#